data_715e6ef2c3882419509bbd65ac3a88fc
#
_entry.id   715e6ef2c3882419509bbd65ac3a88fc
#
_cell.length_a   1.000
_cell.length_b   1.000
_cell.length_c   1.000
_cell.angle_alpha   90.00
_cell.angle_beta   90.00
_cell.angle_gamma   90.00
#
_symmetry.space_group_name_H-M   'P 1'
#
loop_
_entity.id
_entity.type
_entity.pdbx_description
1 polymer ?
#
loop_
_entity_poly.entity_id
_entity_poly.type
_entity_poly.pdbx_seq_one_letter_code
_entity_poly.pdbx_strand_id
1 'polypeptide(L)'
;MPDRIRLDGKVAVVTGAAGVIGTATIRLLAERGARVVAVDRREEDLQGAIKDLPATAQALAVTADVTDENEVAEYVRAAVDKFGAIDVFYNNAGIEGDVAPITRYSLEAFRRVLDVNVVGVFLGLKHVLPVMLKQNKGSIINTASIAGLIGSPEVAVYSASKHAVIGLTRSAALECATTNVRVNCVCPGLIDSRMLSAIIQGRNPGNAPTPNEKIVERIPARRLGQASEVASIVAFLASDEASYVSGSAYTVDGGRTAS
;
A
#
# COMPACT_ATOMS: atom_id res chain seq x y z
N MET A 1 -15.58 23.78 10.06
CA MET A 1 -15.64 22.51 9.34
C MET A 1 -15.44 21.43 10.38
N PRO A 2 -16.19 20.32 10.37
CA PRO A 2 -15.98 19.25 11.34
C PRO A 2 -14.54 18.75 11.25
N ASP A 3 -14.00 18.36 12.40
CA ASP A 3 -12.61 17.93 12.58
C ASP A 3 -12.22 16.88 11.53
N ARG A 4 -11.38 17.30 10.60
CA ARG A 4 -10.71 16.33 9.72
C ARG A 4 -9.75 15.50 10.58
N ILE A 5 -9.66 14.21 10.32
CA ILE A 5 -8.63 13.33 10.91
C ILE A 5 -7.28 14.06 10.88
N ARG A 6 -6.69 14.30 12.05
CA ARG A 6 -5.39 14.98 12.20
C ARG A 6 -4.29 13.96 12.51
N LEU A 7 -3.10 14.20 11.97
CA LEU A 7 -1.91 13.37 12.18
C LEU A 7 -0.71 14.24 12.60
N ASP A 8 -1.00 15.34 13.29
CA ASP A 8 0.01 16.34 13.66
C ASP A 8 1.20 15.71 14.38
N GLY A 9 2.38 15.93 13.83
CA GLY A 9 3.65 15.45 14.38
C GLY A 9 3.87 13.94 14.30
N LYS A 10 2.90 13.12 13.83
CA LYS A 10 3.12 11.69 13.57
C LYS A 10 4.10 11.51 12.42
N VAL A 11 4.96 10.50 12.52
CA VAL A 11 5.91 10.12 11.48
C VAL A 11 5.32 8.97 10.67
N ALA A 12 5.13 9.20 9.38
CA ALA A 12 4.56 8.23 8.45
C ALA A 12 5.60 7.78 7.40
N VAL A 13 5.96 6.52 7.41
CA VAL A 13 6.79 5.88 6.38
C VAL A 13 5.87 5.24 5.33
N VAL A 14 6.12 5.52 4.05
CA VAL A 14 5.31 5.02 2.93
C VAL A 14 6.22 4.40 1.89
N THR A 15 6.08 3.10 1.62
CA THR A 15 6.78 2.43 0.51
C THR A 15 5.97 2.47 -0.77
N GLY A 16 6.64 2.44 -1.94
CA GLY A 16 5.97 2.67 -3.22
C GLY A 16 5.38 4.08 -3.31
N ALA A 17 6.06 5.05 -2.69
CA ALA A 17 5.57 6.42 -2.51
C ALA A 17 5.40 7.18 -3.82
N ALA A 18 6.14 6.82 -4.87
CA ALA A 18 6.04 7.42 -6.20
C ALA A 18 4.94 6.79 -7.07
N GLY A 19 4.31 5.69 -6.62
CA GLY A 19 3.14 5.12 -7.28
C GLY A 19 1.89 5.97 -7.07
N VAL A 20 0.86 5.75 -7.91
CA VAL A 20 -0.39 6.57 -7.88
C VAL A 20 -1.04 6.60 -6.49
N ILE A 21 -1.19 5.44 -5.83
CA ILE A 21 -1.75 5.36 -4.47
C ILE A 21 -0.76 5.95 -3.44
N GLY A 22 0.54 5.65 -3.59
CA GLY A 22 1.59 6.17 -2.70
C GLY A 22 1.62 7.69 -2.69
N THR A 23 1.68 8.33 -3.87
CA THR A 23 1.70 9.79 -4.03
C THR A 23 0.46 10.44 -3.42
N ALA A 24 -0.74 9.89 -3.70
CA ALA A 24 -1.97 10.41 -3.09
C ALA A 24 -1.96 10.27 -1.56
N THR A 25 -1.36 9.19 -1.05
CA THR A 25 -1.27 8.94 0.39
C THR A 25 -0.28 9.88 1.07
N ILE A 26 0.96 10.01 0.57
CA ILE A 26 1.95 10.91 1.19
C ILE A 26 1.45 12.35 1.21
N ARG A 27 0.78 12.78 0.14
CA ARG A 27 0.16 14.10 0.08
C ARG A 27 -0.91 14.29 1.16
N LEU A 28 -1.87 13.35 1.26
CA LEU A 28 -2.94 13.45 2.24
C LEU A 28 -2.44 13.40 3.68
N LEU A 29 -1.44 12.54 3.98
CA LEU A 29 -0.85 12.44 5.30
C LEU A 29 -0.12 13.75 5.67
N ALA A 30 0.62 14.33 4.73
CA ALA A 30 1.29 15.64 4.92
C ALA A 30 0.27 16.78 5.12
N GLU A 31 -0.81 16.83 4.32
CA GLU A 31 -1.92 17.80 4.49
C GLU A 31 -2.59 17.69 5.87
N ARG A 32 -2.54 16.50 6.50
CA ARG A 32 -3.05 16.24 7.85
C ARG A 32 -2.03 16.46 8.96
N GLY A 33 -0.84 16.96 8.64
CA GLY A 33 0.20 17.35 9.58
C GLY A 33 1.24 16.28 9.91
N ALA A 34 1.24 15.15 9.21
CA ALA A 34 2.29 14.13 9.38
C ALA A 34 3.63 14.57 8.76
N ARG A 35 4.72 14.12 9.38
CA ARG A 35 6.04 14.10 8.77
C ARG A 35 6.15 12.83 7.92
N VAL A 36 6.60 12.95 6.68
CA VAL A 36 6.56 11.87 5.71
C VAL A 36 7.96 11.35 5.39
N VAL A 37 8.15 10.04 5.47
CA VAL A 37 9.30 9.35 4.88
C VAL A 37 8.77 8.60 3.65
N ALA A 38 9.11 9.12 2.48
CA ALA A 38 8.71 8.56 1.20
C ALA A 38 9.81 7.62 0.69
N VAL A 39 9.45 6.35 0.47
CA VAL A 39 10.38 5.30 0.04
C VAL A 39 9.94 4.77 -1.32
N ASP A 40 10.85 4.77 -2.29
CA ASP A 40 10.64 4.15 -3.60
C ASP A 40 11.98 3.72 -4.21
N ARG A 41 11.94 2.88 -5.23
CA ARG A 41 13.14 2.35 -5.87
C ARG A 41 13.80 3.36 -6.81
N ARG A 42 13.06 4.30 -7.38
CA ARG A 42 13.55 5.27 -8.36
C ARG A 42 13.57 6.67 -7.76
N GLU A 43 14.78 7.21 -7.63
CA GLU A 43 15.00 8.51 -7.01
C GLU A 43 14.28 9.65 -7.75
N GLU A 44 14.33 9.67 -9.08
CA GLU A 44 13.71 10.74 -9.88
C GLU A 44 12.19 10.81 -9.67
N ASP A 45 11.49 9.65 -9.64
CA ASP A 45 10.07 9.60 -9.39
C ASP A 45 9.73 10.03 -7.97
N LEU A 46 10.58 9.65 -7.01
CA LEU A 46 10.43 9.97 -5.60
C LEU A 46 10.58 11.48 -5.36
N GLN A 47 11.57 12.11 -5.99
CA GLN A 47 11.75 13.57 -5.93
C GLN A 47 10.54 14.30 -6.54
N GLY A 48 9.97 13.79 -7.64
CA GLY A 48 8.73 14.30 -8.22
C GLY A 48 7.56 14.24 -7.23
N ALA A 49 7.36 13.09 -6.58
CA ALA A 49 6.27 12.89 -5.62
C ALA A 49 6.38 13.82 -4.39
N ILE A 50 7.59 14.08 -3.91
CA ILE A 50 7.83 14.97 -2.76
C ILE A 50 7.65 16.44 -3.12
N LYS A 51 8.04 16.84 -4.32
CA LYS A 51 7.91 18.23 -4.78
C LYS A 51 6.47 18.74 -4.74
N ASP A 52 5.51 17.84 -4.91
CA ASP A 52 4.08 18.16 -4.93
C ASP A 52 3.44 18.18 -3.53
N LEU A 53 4.24 17.98 -2.46
CA LEU A 53 3.74 18.09 -1.09
C LEU A 53 3.52 19.56 -0.68
N PRO A 54 2.67 19.83 0.32
CA PRO A 54 2.51 21.18 0.87
C PRO A 54 3.85 21.79 1.27
N ALA A 55 4.05 23.07 1.03
CA ALA A 55 5.32 23.78 1.34
C ALA A 55 5.71 23.70 2.83
N THR A 56 4.76 23.46 3.73
CA THR A 56 4.98 23.28 5.17
C THR A 56 5.27 21.84 5.56
N ALA A 57 5.20 20.89 4.62
CA ALA A 57 5.42 19.49 4.90
C ALA A 57 6.90 19.21 5.23
N GLN A 58 7.11 18.40 6.26
CA GLN A 58 8.42 17.83 6.55
C GLN A 58 8.51 16.46 5.88
N ALA A 59 9.38 16.31 4.90
CA ALA A 59 9.53 15.07 4.15
C ALA A 59 11.00 14.64 4.07
N LEU A 60 11.20 13.32 4.00
CA LEU A 60 12.46 12.66 3.73
C LEU A 60 12.24 11.69 2.57
N ALA A 61 13.05 11.80 1.51
CA ALA A 61 13.12 10.81 0.44
C ALA A 61 14.19 9.77 0.79
N VAL A 62 13.85 8.49 0.61
CA VAL A 62 14.80 7.39 0.75
C VAL A 62 14.64 6.44 -0.43
N THR A 63 15.68 6.31 -1.23
CA THR A 63 15.70 5.31 -2.32
C THR A 63 16.00 3.94 -1.73
N ALA A 64 15.09 2.97 -1.95
CA ALA A 64 15.26 1.60 -1.48
C ALA A 64 14.45 0.59 -2.29
N ASP A 65 15.03 -0.60 -2.49
CA ASP A 65 14.33 -1.79 -2.97
C ASP A 65 13.78 -2.55 -1.75
N VAL A 66 12.46 -2.69 -1.67
CA VAL A 66 11.79 -3.40 -0.57
C VAL A 66 12.13 -4.89 -0.49
N THR A 67 12.74 -5.44 -1.52
CA THR A 67 13.20 -6.85 -1.57
C THR A 67 14.59 -7.06 -0.98
N ASP A 68 15.36 -5.98 -0.76
CA ASP A 68 16.66 -6.02 -0.08
C ASP A 68 16.50 -5.71 1.41
N GLU A 69 16.82 -6.67 2.25
CA GLU A 69 16.66 -6.54 3.70
C GLU A 69 17.53 -5.43 4.31
N ASN A 70 18.74 -5.18 3.76
CA ASN A 70 19.61 -4.14 4.27
C ASN A 70 19.05 -2.75 3.94
N GLU A 71 18.52 -2.58 2.72
CA GLU A 71 17.88 -1.32 2.31
C GLU A 71 16.59 -1.06 3.11
N VAL A 72 15.83 -2.13 3.43
CA VAL A 72 14.68 -2.03 4.34
C VAL A 72 15.10 -1.58 5.74
N ALA A 73 16.14 -2.19 6.32
CA ALA A 73 16.67 -1.78 7.61
C ALA A 73 17.17 -0.32 7.58
N GLU A 74 17.75 0.11 6.45
CA GLU A 74 18.29 1.45 6.29
C GLU A 74 17.20 2.52 6.23
N TYR A 75 16.12 2.36 5.46
CA TYR A 75 15.06 3.36 5.46
C TYR A 75 14.33 3.44 6.81
N VAL A 76 14.20 2.32 7.53
CA VAL A 76 13.63 2.32 8.89
C VAL A 76 14.55 3.12 9.84
N ARG A 77 15.86 2.88 9.79
CA ARG A 77 16.85 3.65 10.57
C ARG A 77 16.81 5.12 10.22
N ALA A 78 16.83 5.48 8.93
CA ALA A 78 16.77 6.86 8.47
C ALA A 78 15.53 7.60 8.97
N ALA A 79 14.38 6.93 9.02
CA ALA A 79 13.14 7.48 9.58
C ALA A 79 13.30 7.81 11.09
N VAL A 80 13.85 6.87 11.86
CA VAL A 80 14.08 7.03 13.30
C VAL A 80 15.14 8.09 13.58
N ASP A 81 16.25 8.10 12.85
CA ASP A 81 17.33 9.06 13.01
C ASP A 81 16.86 10.49 12.69
N LYS A 82 16.03 10.65 11.66
CA LYS A 82 15.54 11.96 11.23
C LYS A 82 14.44 12.51 12.10
N PHE A 83 13.47 11.66 12.51
CA PHE A 83 12.24 12.11 13.14
C PHE A 83 11.98 11.53 14.54
N GLY A 84 12.80 10.59 15.00
CA GLY A 84 12.75 10.02 16.34
C GLY A 84 11.74 8.88 16.54
N ALA A 85 10.89 8.62 15.56
CA ALA A 85 9.81 7.62 15.70
C ALA A 85 9.31 7.12 14.34
N ILE A 86 8.50 6.05 14.36
CA ILE A 86 7.60 5.64 13.26
C ILE A 86 6.21 5.42 13.89
N ASP A 87 5.27 6.31 13.64
CA ASP A 87 3.89 6.19 14.14
C ASP A 87 2.98 5.48 13.15
N VAL A 88 3.24 5.64 11.86
CA VAL A 88 2.48 5.06 10.75
C VAL A 88 3.42 4.40 9.76
N PHE A 89 3.11 3.18 9.37
CA PHE A 89 3.80 2.50 8.28
C PHE A 89 2.80 2.06 7.23
N TYR A 90 2.85 2.69 6.06
CA TYR A 90 2.06 2.27 4.91
C TYR A 90 2.92 1.43 3.96
N ASN A 91 2.80 0.12 4.10
CA ASN A 91 3.53 -0.89 3.35
C ASN A 91 2.83 -1.14 2.01
N ASN A 92 3.12 -0.28 1.03
CA ASN A 92 2.31 -0.13 -0.18
C ASN A 92 3.03 -0.59 -1.47
N ALA A 93 4.35 -0.70 -1.47
CA ALA A 93 5.09 -1.16 -2.65
C ALA A 93 4.54 -2.50 -3.19
N GLY A 94 4.40 -2.59 -4.50
CA GLY A 94 3.89 -3.80 -5.15
C GLY A 94 3.85 -3.69 -6.67
N ILE A 95 3.83 -4.85 -7.32
CA ILE A 95 3.75 -4.99 -8.77
C ILE A 95 2.62 -5.95 -9.17
N GLU A 96 2.09 -5.75 -10.36
CA GLU A 96 1.05 -6.60 -10.96
C GLU A 96 1.57 -7.94 -11.47
N GLY A 97 2.83 -7.97 -11.93
CA GLY A 97 3.39 -9.11 -12.64
C GLY A 97 2.85 -9.26 -14.05
N ASP A 98 3.08 -10.43 -14.65
CA ASP A 98 2.61 -10.73 -15.99
C ASP A 98 1.11 -11.07 -15.98
N VAL A 99 0.42 -10.79 -17.07
CA VAL A 99 -0.98 -11.19 -17.28
C VAL A 99 -0.99 -12.42 -18.19
N ALA A 100 -1.17 -13.59 -17.61
CA ALA A 100 -1.14 -14.87 -18.32
C ALA A 100 -1.91 -15.96 -17.57
N PRO A 101 -2.46 -16.95 -18.29
CA PRO A 101 -2.96 -18.18 -17.67
C PRO A 101 -1.86 -18.89 -16.86
N ILE A 102 -2.21 -19.56 -15.76
CA ILE A 102 -1.28 -20.29 -14.89
C ILE A 102 -0.35 -21.22 -15.68
N THR A 103 -0.90 -21.89 -16.68
CA THR A 103 -0.15 -22.85 -17.52
C THR A 103 0.96 -22.23 -18.37
N ARG A 104 0.96 -20.89 -18.55
CA ARG A 104 1.94 -20.14 -19.33
C ARG A 104 2.72 -19.13 -18.50
N TYR A 105 2.47 -19.06 -17.19
CA TYR A 105 3.16 -18.11 -16.31
C TYR A 105 4.58 -18.59 -16.02
N SER A 106 5.59 -17.76 -16.23
CA SER A 106 6.98 -18.15 -15.98
C SER A 106 7.29 -18.21 -14.48
N LEU A 107 8.15 -19.14 -14.06
CA LEU A 107 8.59 -19.26 -12.69
C LEU A 107 9.40 -18.03 -12.23
N GLU A 108 10.12 -17.41 -13.15
CA GLU A 108 10.88 -16.18 -12.88
C GLU A 108 9.93 -15.02 -12.53
N ALA A 109 8.91 -14.76 -13.35
CA ALA A 109 7.91 -13.73 -13.09
C ALA A 109 7.11 -14.04 -11.80
N PHE A 110 6.82 -15.33 -11.54
CA PHE A 110 6.19 -15.76 -10.29
C PHE A 110 7.04 -15.35 -9.07
N ARG A 111 8.33 -15.68 -9.05
CA ARG A 111 9.23 -15.33 -7.96
C ARG A 111 9.32 -13.82 -7.77
N ARG A 112 9.52 -13.06 -8.85
CA ARG A 112 9.59 -11.60 -8.80
C ARG A 112 8.36 -10.96 -8.15
N VAL A 113 7.15 -11.45 -8.46
CA VAL A 113 5.92 -10.93 -7.84
C VAL A 113 5.87 -11.26 -6.36
N LEU A 114 6.27 -12.48 -5.96
CA LEU A 114 6.31 -12.85 -4.54
C LEU A 114 7.39 -12.08 -3.79
N ASP A 115 8.55 -11.87 -4.39
CA ASP A 115 9.65 -11.12 -3.75
C ASP A 115 9.18 -9.69 -3.42
N VAL A 116 8.57 -8.98 -4.37
CA VAL A 116 8.11 -7.62 -4.12
C VAL A 116 6.88 -7.59 -3.21
N ASN A 117 5.83 -8.38 -3.54
CA ASN A 117 4.52 -8.23 -2.91
C ASN A 117 4.39 -8.95 -1.56
N VAL A 118 5.23 -9.95 -1.30
CA VAL A 118 5.16 -10.77 -0.08
C VAL A 118 6.42 -10.62 0.76
N VAL A 119 7.61 -10.88 0.19
CA VAL A 119 8.87 -10.73 0.93
C VAL A 119 9.07 -9.26 1.32
N GLY A 120 8.84 -8.31 0.41
CA GLY A 120 8.94 -6.88 0.74
C GLY A 120 7.98 -6.47 1.87
N VAL A 121 6.73 -6.96 1.85
CA VAL A 121 5.78 -6.70 2.95
C VAL A 121 6.26 -7.32 4.26
N PHE A 122 6.76 -8.56 4.23
CA PHE A 122 7.31 -9.24 5.38
C PHE A 122 8.53 -8.50 5.96
N LEU A 123 9.48 -8.07 5.13
CA LEU A 123 10.64 -7.32 5.56
C LEU A 123 10.26 -5.98 6.21
N GLY A 124 9.28 -5.27 5.61
CA GLY A 124 8.72 -4.05 6.21
C GLY A 124 8.16 -4.32 7.62
N LEU A 125 7.33 -5.36 7.78
CA LEU A 125 6.83 -5.78 9.10
C LEU A 125 7.97 -6.13 10.05
N LYS A 126 8.94 -6.94 9.60
CA LYS A 126 10.09 -7.42 10.40
C LYS A 126 10.89 -6.27 11.00
N HIS A 127 11.12 -5.21 10.25
CA HIS A 127 11.98 -4.09 10.69
C HIS A 127 11.22 -2.95 11.37
N VAL A 128 9.95 -2.73 11.02
CA VAL A 128 9.14 -1.65 11.63
C VAL A 128 8.50 -2.07 12.95
N LEU A 129 8.01 -3.30 13.07
CA LEU A 129 7.37 -3.78 14.30
C LEU A 129 8.24 -3.61 15.55
N PRO A 130 9.55 -3.94 15.58
CA PRO A 130 10.39 -3.72 16.75
C PRO A 130 10.42 -2.26 17.21
N VAL A 131 10.43 -1.31 16.27
CA VAL A 131 10.40 0.13 16.56
C VAL A 131 9.08 0.50 17.24
N MET A 132 7.96 0.11 16.63
CA MET A 132 6.62 0.42 17.15
C MET A 132 6.32 -0.28 18.50
N LEU A 133 6.77 -1.52 18.67
CA LEU A 133 6.63 -2.26 19.93
C LEU A 133 7.42 -1.58 21.06
N LYS A 134 8.65 -1.13 20.79
CA LYS A 134 9.44 -0.35 21.76
C LYS A 134 8.77 0.98 22.12
N GLN A 135 8.11 1.63 21.15
CA GLN A 135 7.30 2.84 21.37
C GLN A 135 5.99 2.55 22.11
N ASN A 136 5.56 1.27 22.15
CA ASN A 136 4.22 0.83 22.54
C ASN A 136 3.11 1.62 21.82
N LYS A 137 3.32 1.96 20.54
CA LYS A 137 2.41 2.75 19.73
C LYS A 137 2.77 2.60 18.25
N GLY A 138 1.75 2.45 17.40
CA GLY A 138 1.94 2.43 15.95
C GLY A 138 0.72 1.93 15.18
N SER A 139 0.67 2.28 13.91
CA SER A 139 -0.33 1.76 12.98
C SER A 139 0.36 1.33 11.69
N ILE A 140 0.27 0.03 11.38
CA ILE A 140 0.74 -0.54 10.12
C ILE A 140 -0.46 -0.79 9.23
N ILE A 141 -0.35 -0.34 7.97
CA ILE A 141 -1.35 -0.57 6.94
C ILE A 141 -0.65 -1.24 5.75
N ASN A 142 -1.04 -2.46 5.41
CA ASN A 142 -0.50 -3.16 4.24
C ASN A 142 -1.43 -2.98 3.04
N THR A 143 -0.89 -2.87 1.83
CA THR A 143 -1.69 -2.84 0.60
C THR A 143 -1.90 -4.26 0.07
N ALA A 144 -3.08 -4.83 0.37
CA ALA A 144 -3.58 -6.02 -0.29
C ALA A 144 -4.26 -5.65 -1.62
N SER A 145 -5.39 -6.23 -1.93
CA SER A 145 -6.25 -5.97 -3.09
C SER A 145 -7.55 -6.75 -2.93
N ILE A 146 -8.60 -6.41 -3.67
CA ILE A 146 -9.75 -7.33 -3.83
C ILE A 146 -9.30 -8.68 -4.41
N ALA A 147 -8.22 -8.72 -5.20
CA ALA A 147 -7.60 -9.96 -5.67
C ALA A 147 -7.00 -10.81 -4.53
N GLY A 148 -6.87 -10.29 -3.32
CA GLY A 148 -6.54 -11.03 -2.10
C GLY A 148 -7.75 -11.61 -1.39
N LEU A 149 -8.96 -11.35 -1.87
CA LEU A 149 -10.24 -11.82 -1.32
C LEU A 149 -10.96 -12.75 -2.28
N ILE A 150 -10.80 -12.53 -3.59
CA ILE A 150 -11.46 -13.30 -4.66
C ILE A 150 -10.44 -13.74 -5.70
N GLY A 151 -10.77 -14.79 -6.45
CA GLY A 151 -9.98 -15.22 -7.61
C GLY A 151 -10.06 -14.22 -8.76
N SER A 152 -8.98 -14.11 -9.52
CA SER A 152 -8.95 -13.30 -10.75
C SER A 152 -8.20 -14.06 -11.84
N PRO A 153 -8.85 -14.42 -12.96
CA PRO A 153 -8.17 -15.14 -14.05
C PRO A 153 -7.03 -14.30 -14.60
N GLU A 154 -6.00 -14.99 -15.12
CA GLU A 154 -4.80 -14.44 -15.77
C GLU A 154 -3.86 -13.61 -14.87
N VAL A 155 -4.25 -13.32 -13.63
CA VAL A 155 -3.42 -12.65 -12.62
C VAL A 155 -3.35 -13.50 -11.33
N ALA A 156 -3.28 -14.81 -11.49
CA ALA A 156 -3.30 -15.77 -10.38
C ALA A 156 -2.15 -15.54 -9.39
N VAL A 157 -0.96 -15.21 -9.86
CA VAL A 157 0.22 -14.98 -9.01
C VAL A 157 0.06 -13.70 -8.19
N TYR A 158 -0.44 -12.64 -8.81
CA TYR A 158 -0.81 -11.42 -8.09
C TYR A 158 -1.87 -11.71 -7.02
N SER A 159 -2.93 -12.46 -7.38
CA SER A 159 -3.97 -12.85 -6.42
C SER A 159 -3.38 -13.63 -5.25
N ALA A 160 -2.54 -14.64 -5.49
CA ALA A 160 -1.87 -15.41 -4.45
C ALA A 160 -1.03 -14.50 -3.53
N SER A 161 -0.25 -13.57 -4.11
CA SER A 161 0.54 -12.62 -3.33
C SER A 161 -0.32 -11.74 -2.42
N LYS A 162 -1.49 -11.29 -2.89
CA LYS A 162 -2.38 -10.42 -2.11
C LYS A 162 -3.18 -11.17 -1.04
N HIS A 163 -3.46 -12.46 -1.23
CA HIS A 163 -3.94 -13.34 -0.16
C HIS A 163 -2.88 -13.52 0.93
N ALA A 164 -1.61 -13.71 0.56
CA ALA A 164 -0.51 -13.80 1.52
C ALA A 164 -0.38 -12.53 2.37
N VAL A 165 -0.54 -11.33 1.79
CA VAL A 165 -0.52 -10.06 2.52
C VAL A 165 -1.63 -10.00 3.58
N ILE A 166 -2.85 -10.49 3.26
CA ILE A 166 -3.95 -10.55 4.25
C ILE A 166 -3.58 -11.52 5.38
N GLY A 167 -2.97 -12.66 5.05
CA GLY A 167 -2.47 -13.63 6.05
C GLY A 167 -1.43 -13.02 6.99
N LEU A 168 -0.39 -12.37 6.43
CA LEU A 168 0.64 -11.66 7.20
C LEU A 168 0.03 -10.57 8.09
N THR A 169 -0.92 -9.79 7.56
CA THR A 169 -1.62 -8.74 8.32
C THR A 169 -2.31 -9.29 9.56
N ARG A 170 -3.07 -10.37 9.41
CA ARG A 170 -3.82 -10.99 10.51
C ARG A 170 -2.89 -11.58 11.57
N SER A 171 -1.83 -12.28 11.15
CA SER A 171 -0.84 -12.86 12.07
C SER A 171 -0.13 -11.77 12.86
N ALA A 172 0.39 -10.74 12.19
CA ALA A 172 1.06 -9.61 12.85
C ALA A 172 0.11 -8.84 13.80
N ALA A 173 -1.16 -8.69 13.44
CA ALA A 173 -2.15 -8.07 14.31
C ALA A 173 -2.37 -8.84 15.62
N LEU A 174 -2.40 -10.18 15.55
CA LEU A 174 -2.53 -11.06 16.72
C LEU A 174 -1.27 -11.03 17.59
N GLU A 175 -0.09 -11.01 16.99
CA GLU A 175 1.19 -10.88 17.71
C GLU A 175 1.29 -9.57 18.48
N CYS A 176 0.63 -8.51 17.99
CA CYS A 176 0.61 -7.18 18.62
C CYS A 176 -0.60 -6.94 19.53
N ALA A 177 -1.52 -7.89 19.69
CA ALA A 177 -2.85 -7.68 20.28
C ALA A 177 -2.84 -7.14 21.73
N THR A 178 -1.78 -7.40 22.49
CA THR A 178 -1.60 -6.91 23.86
C THR A 178 -0.86 -5.58 23.96
N THR A 179 -0.59 -4.93 22.82
CA THR A 179 0.10 -3.65 22.75
C THR A 179 -0.80 -2.58 22.12
N ASN A 180 -0.30 -1.34 22.02
CA ASN A 180 -0.96 -0.27 21.29
C ASN A 180 -0.52 -0.18 19.81
N VAL A 181 0.00 -1.28 19.25
CA VAL A 181 0.35 -1.38 17.84
C VAL A 181 -0.78 -2.09 17.09
N ARG A 182 -1.26 -1.49 16.01
CA ARG A 182 -2.33 -2.03 15.18
C ARG A 182 -1.80 -2.39 13.79
N VAL A 183 -2.28 -3.49 13.22
CA VAL A 183 -1.91 -3.92 11.87
C VAL A 183 -3.18 -4.23 11.09
N ASN A 184 -3.40 -3.52 9.97
CA ASN A 184 -4.54 -3.69 9.10
C ASN A 184 -4.09 -3.75 7.63
N CYS A 185 -4.99 -4.06 6.73
CA CYS A 185 -4.73 -3.88 5.30
C CYS A 185 -5.90 -3.20 4.59
N VAL A 186 -5.55 -2.51 3.50
CA VAL A 186 -6.52 -2.02 2.52
C VAL A 186 -6.57 -2.97 1.32
N CYS A 187 -7.75 -3.16 0.76
CA CYS A 187 -8.02 -4.01 -0.38
C CYS A 187 -8.63 -3.15 -1.51
N PRO A 188 -7.81 -2.40 -2.27
CA PRO A 188 -8.31 -1.60 -3.37
C PRO A 188 -8.93 -2.47 -4.45
N GLY A 189 -9.99 -1.96 -5.08
CA GLY A 189 -10.59 -2.49 -6.29
C GLY A 189 -9.88 -2.00 -7.55
N LEU A 190 -10.66 -1.70 -8.58
CA LEU A 190 -10.16 -1.14 -9.83
C LEU A 190 -9.94 0.37 -9.66
N ILE A 191 -8.70 0.73 -9.32
CA ILE A 191 -8.27 2.12 -9.16
C ILE A 191 -7.67 2.61 -10.47
N ASP A 192 -8.01 3.84 -10.88
CA ASP A 192 -7.44 4.48 -12.06
C ASP A 192 -5.92 4.65 -11.87
N SER A 193 -5.15 3.86 -12.62
CA SER A 193 -3.70 3.74 -12.45
C SER A 193 -3.03 3.06 -13.64
N ARG A 194 -1.72 3.27 -13.79
CA ARG A 194 -0.89 2.54 -14.73
C ARG A 194 -1.01 1.02 -14.57
N MET A 195 -1.04 0.52 -13.33
CA MET A 195 -1.18 -0.91 -13.02
C MET A 195 -2.48 -1.48 -13.61
N LEU A 196 -3.60 -0.81 -13.43
CA LEU A 196 -4.88 -1.22 -14.00
C LEU A 196 -4.80 -1.26 -15.52
N SER A 197 -4.24 -0.22 -16.14
CA SER A 197 -4.06 -0.15 -17.60
C SER A 197 -3.21 -1.31 -18.11
N ALA A 198 -2.12 -1.65 -17.44
CA ALA A 198 -1.26 -2.78 -17.79
C ALA A 198 -1.99 -4.12 -17.71
N ILE A 199 -2.79 -4.35 -16.65
CA ILE A 199 -3.61 -5.57 -16.53
C ILE A 199 -4.65 -5.67 -17.64
N ILE A 200 -5.32 -4.57 -17.96
CA ILE A 200 -6.35 -4.54 -19.02
C ILE A 200 -5.71 -4.83 -20.38
N GLN A 201 -4.60 -4.18 -20.70
CA GLN A 201 -3.86 -4.39 -21.95
C GLN A 201 -3.32 -5.82 -22.05
N GLY A 202 -2.81 -6.37 -20.96
CA GLY A 202 -2.30 -7.74 -20.91
C GLY A 202 -3.40 -8.78 -21.16
N ARG A 203 -4.64 -8.52 -20.77
CA ARG A 203 -5.81 -9.38 -21.09
C ARG A 203 -6.25 -9.31 -22.56
N ASN A 204 -5.83 -8.28 -23.28
CA ASN A 204 -6.27 -8.02 -24.65
C ASN A 204 -5.07 -7.67 -25.58
N PRO A 205 -4.03 -8.53 -25.60
CA PRO A 205 -2.81 -8.23 -26.33
C PRO A 205 -3.09 -8.05 -27.83
N GLY A 206 -2.56 -6.97 -28.40
CA GLY A 206 -2.70 -6.67 -29.82
C GLY A 206 -4.04 -6.05 -30.26
N ASN A 207 -4.99 -5.85 -29.34
CA ASN A 207 -6.27 -5.19 -29.61
C ASN A 207 -6.29 -3.76 -29.04
N ALA A 208 -7.27 -2.97 -29.49
CA ALA A 208 -7.55 -1.67 -28.89
C ALA A 208 -7.83 -1.81 -27.38
N PRO A 209 -7.41 -0.85 -26.54
CA PRO A 209 -7.71 -0.87 -25.11
C PRO A 209 -9.21 -1.11 -24.86
N THR A 210 -9.53 -1.96 -23.88
CA THR A 210 -10.92 -2.14 -23.48
C THR A 210 -11.49 -0.79 -22.99
N PRO A 211 -12.57 -0.28 -23.56
CA PRO A 211 -13.16 0.98 -23.13
C PRO A 211 -13.51 0.96 -21.63
N ASN A 212 -13.30 2.09 -20.96
CA ASN A 212 -13.57 2.21 -19.53
C ASN A 212 -15.03 1.84 -19.18
N GLU A 213 -15.99 2.12 -20.06
CA GLU A 213 -17.40 1.79 -19.91
C GLU A 213 -17.61 0.28 -19.66
N LYS A 214 -16.92 -0.59 -20.41
CA LYS A 214 -16.99 -2.05 -20.20
C LYS A 214 -16.34 -2.53 -18.92
N ILE A 215 -15.32 -1.80 -18.45
CA ILE A 215 -14.62 -2.13 -17.21
C ILE A 215 -15.50 -1.79 -16.02
N VAL A 216 -16.10 -0.60 -16.03
CA VAL A 216 -16.93 -0.09 -14.93
C VAL A 216 -18.28 -0.79 -14.83
N GLU A 217 -18.77 -1.46 -15.90
CA GLU A 217 -19.96 -2.29 -15.85
C GLU A 217 -19.91 -3.37 -14.75
N ARG A 218 -18.68 -3.85 -14.45
CA ARG A 218 -18.45 -4.87 -13.41
C ARG A 218 -18.31 -4.30 -12.00
N ILE A 219 -18.39 -2.98 -11.85
CA ILE A 219 -18.31 -2.29 -10.57
C ILE A 219 -19.72 -1.77 -10.23
N PRO A 220 -20.33 -2.15 -9.10
CA PRO A 220 -21.64 -1.63 -8.71
C PRO A 220 -21.73 -0.11 -8.71
N ALA A 221 -20.66 0.58 -8.24
CA ALA A 221 -20.58 2.05 -8.26
C ALA A 221 -20.42 2.67 -9.66
N ARG A 222 -20.28 1.85 -10.74
CA ARG A 222 -20.23 2.26 -12.15
C ARG A 222 -19.10 3.27 -12.49
N ARG A 223 -18.03 3.27 -11.73
CA ARG A 223 -16.83 4.07 -11.97
C ARG A 223 -15.57 3.40 -11.42
N LEU A 224 -14.43 3.82 -11.92
CA LEU A 224 -13.14 3.49 -11.28
C LEU A 224 -13.02 4.23 -9.94
N GLY A 225 -12.31 3.61 -9.01
CA GLY A 225 -11.88 4.28 -7.79
C GLY A 225 -10.72 5.23 -8.06
N GLN A 226 -10.59 6.24 -7.22
CA GLN A 226 -9.48 7.20 -7.25
C GLN A 226 -8.47 6.86 -6.14
N ALA A 227 -7.19 7.13 -6.38
CA ALA A 227 -6.14 6.92 -5.39
C ALA A 227 -6.40 7.66 -4.06
N SER A 228 -7.03 8.84 -4.13
CA SER A 228 -7.42 9.63 -2.96
C SER A 228 -8.45 8.92 -2.07
N GLU A 229 -9.30 8.05 -2.63
CA GLU A 229 -10.28 7.28 -1.86
C GLU A 229 -9.57 6.19 -1.04
N VAL A 230 -8.54 5.55 -1.61
CA VAL A 230 -7.67 4.61 -0.87
C VAL A 230 -6.88 5.36 0.20
N ALA A 231 -6.27 6.50 -0.14
CA ALA A 231 -5.52 7.32 0.80
C ALA A 231 -6.37 7.77 2.00
N SER A 232 -7.66 8.03 1.80
CA SER A 232 -8.58 8.41 2.87
C SER A 232 -8.78 7.29 3.89
N ILE A 233 -8.90 6.03 3.46
CA ILE A 233 -8.98 4.88 4.36
C ILE A 233 -7.64 4.65 5.06
N VAL A 234 -6.51 4.79 4.35
CA VAL A 234 -5.17 4.71 4.97
C VAL A 234 -5.03 5.75 6.08
N ALA A 235 -5.43 6.99 5.84
CA ALA A 235 -5.34 8.05 6.83
C ALA A 235 -6.29 7.82 8.04
N PHE A 236 -7.48 7.25 7.83
CA PHE A 236 -8.34 6.81 8.93
C PHE A 236 -7.64 5.73 9.76
N LEU A 237 -7.12 4.68 9.13
CA LEU A 237 -6.42 3.60 9.82
C LEU A 237 -5.14 4.07 10.54
N ALA A 238 -4.49 5.11 10.03
CA ALA A 238 -3.32 5.75 10.64
C ALA A 238 -3.67 6.58 11.89
N SER A 239 -4.92 6.99 12.03
CA SER A 239 -5.39 7.87 13.10
C SER A 239 -5.78 7.11 14.36
N ASP A 240 -5.99 7.87 15.45
CA ASP A 240 -6.46 7.33 16.72
C ASP A 240 -7.97 7.00 16.69
N GLU A 241 -8.71 7.48 15.68
CA GLU A 241 -10.12 7.10 15.45
C GLU A 241 -10.26 5.60 15.11
N ALA A 242 -9.20 4.97 14.61
CA ALA A 242 -9.14 3.53 14.35
C ALA A 242 -8.55 2.72 15.53
N SER A 243 -8.58 3.24 16.75
CA SER A 243 -7.90 2.65 17.92
C SER A 243 -8.35 1.22 18.27
N TYR A 244 -9.56 0.82 17.91
CA TYR A 244 -10.08 -0.54 18.13
C TYR A 244 -10.14 -1.39 16.84
N VAL A 245 -9.40 -0.94 15.80
CA VAL A 245 -9.35 -1.62 14.49
C VAL A 245 -8.00 -2.27 14.30
N SER A 246 -7.94 -3.62 14.36
CA SER A 246 -6.74 -4.40 14.10
C SER A 246 -7.10 -5.74 13.45
N GLY A 247 -6.26 -6.24 12.53
CA GLY A 247 -6.46 -7.48 11.78
C GLY A 247 -7.48 -7.41 10.65
N SER A 248 -7.99 -6.21 10.34
CA SER A 248 -9.05 -6.01 9.37
C SER A 248 -8.54 -5.81 7.95
N ALA A 249 -9.35 -6.26 6.97
CA ALA A 249 -9.13 -6.03 5.53
C ALA A 249 -10.23 -5.09 5.02
N TYR A 250 -9.87 -3.85 4.73
CA TYR A 250 -10.81 -2.82 4.29
C TYR A 250 -10.90 -2.75 2.78
N THR A 251 -12.04 -3.09 2.21
CA THR A 251 -12.30 -2.96 0.78
C THR A 251 -12.55 -1.50 0.40
N VAL A 252 -11.94 -1.07 -0.73
CA VAL A 252 -12.15 0.25 -1.35
C VAL A 252 -12.40 -0.03 -2.83
N ASP A 253 -13.59 -0.56 -3.16
CA ASP A 253 -13.82 -1.26 -4.42
C ASP A 253 -15.15 -0.96 -5.12
N GLY A 254 -15.88 0.04 -4.65
CA GLY A 254 -17.19 0.40 -5.21
C GLY A 254 -18.24 -0.70 -5.13
N GLY A 255 -18.14 -1.59 -4.14
CA GLY A 255 -19.04 -2.71 -3.92
C GLY A 255 -18.71 -3.98 -4.72
N ARG A 256 -17.55 -4.02 -5.40
CA ARG A 256 -17.18 -5.13 -6.31
C ARG A 256 -17.13 -6.50 -5.63
N THR A 257 -16.76 -6.56 -4.36
CA THR A 257 -16.67 -7.82 -3.59
C THR A 257 -17.88 -8.10 -2.73
N ALA A 258 -18.86 -7.21 -2.69
CA ALA A 258 -20.12 -7.41 -1.96
C ALA A 258 -21.21 -8.10 -2.80
N SER A 259 -20.94 -8.32 -4.09
CA SER A 259 -21.88 -8.92 -5.07
C SER A 259 -21.42 -10.29 -5.53
#